data_a0b268bf51096c5d26a5ced3f5c3b32f
#
_entry.id   a0b268bf51096c5d26a5ced3f5c3b32f
#
_cell.length_a   1.000
_cell.length_b   1.000
_cell.length_c   1.000
_cell.angle_alpha   90.00
_cell.angle_beta   90.00
_cell.angle_gamma   90.00
#
_symmetry.space_group_name_H-M   'P 1'
#
loop_
_entity.id
_entity.type
_entity.pdbx_description
1 polymer ?
#
loop_
_entity_poly.entity_id
_entity_poly.type
_entity_poly.pdbx_seq_one_letter_code
_entity_poly.pdbx_strand_id
1 'polypeptide(L)'
;TPGGAARTGARGGLRDGARDWVHPWQFGLAVCALLAPVPPAFVFATYIEGVGYAVLFAVTAALVAWPLFLRHRRAAFVRASAIGGLVLMMWSYAGSLGGLGVFFLSVPLMWLAAFADPRRRPVPAAVMTGSGALLMVAMATVPGFWWRV
;
A
#
# COMPACT_ATOMS: atom_id res chain seq x y z
N THR A 1 25.35 39.94 25.94
CA THR A 1 24.11 39.15 26.19
C THR A 1 24.22 37.77 25.54
N PRO A 2 24.51 36.68 26.27
CA PRO A 2 24.62 35.33 25.72
C PRO A 2 23.29 34.56 25.91
N GLY A 3 22.26 34.92 25.19
CA GLY A 3 20.95 34.28 25.38
C GLY A 3 20.23 33.84 24.10
N GLY A 4 20.79 34.09 22.91
CA GLY A 4 20.09 33.87 21.63
C GLY A 4 20.29 32.52 20.96
N ALA A 5 21.39 31.84 21.20
CA ALA A 5 21.77 30.65 20.41
C ALA A 5 21.08 29.34 20.82
N ALA A 6 20.65 29.23 22.07
CA ALA A 6 20.05 27.97 22.56
C ALA A 6 18.60 27.74 22.10
N ARG A 7 17.84 28.79 21.76
CA ARG A 7 16.44 28.66 21.32
C ARG A 7 16.24 28.26 19.86
N THR A 8 17.24 28.48 19.00
CA THR A 8 17.16 28.13 17.58
C THR A 8 17.39 26.63 17.34
N GLY A 9 18.19 25.97 18.17
CA GLY A 9 18.47 24.54 18.03
C GLY A 9 17.26 23.63 18.35
N ALA A 10 16.47 23.98 19.37
CA ALA A 10 15.33 23.18 19.78
C ALA A 10 14.15 23.22 18.76
N ARG A 11 13.99 24.32 18.02
CA ARG A 11 12.95 24.43 16.97
C ARG A 11 13.31 23.71 15.68
N GLY A 12 14.59 23.51 15.39
CA GLY A 12 15.06 22.73 14.24
C GLY A 12 14.73 21.24 14.41
N GLY A 13 15.02 20.65 15.55
CA GLY A 13 14.83 19.23 15.81
C GLY A 13 13.37 18.77 15.77
N LEU A 14 12.43 19.62 16.20
CA LEU A 14 10.99 19.28 16.14
C LEU A 14 10.42 19.33 14.72
N ARG A 15 10.98 20.17 13.83
CA ARG A 15 10.58 20.24 12.42
C ARG A 15 11.13 19.10 11.59
N ASP A 16 12.32 18.62 11.91
CA ASP A 16 12.95 17.48 11.18
C ASP A 16 12.25 16.17 11.50
N GLY A 17 11.86 15.93 12.76
CA GLY A 17 11.09 14.75 13.14
C GLY A 17 9.72 14.65 12.45
N ALA A 18 9.04 15.79 12.20
CA ALA A 18 7.76 15.81 11.50
C ALA A 18 7.87 15.53 9.99
N ARG A 19 9.06 15.65 9.41
CA ARG A 19 9.32 15.37 7.98
C ARG A 19 9.52 13.89 7.68
N ASP A 20 9.85 13.08 8.67
CA ASP A 20 10.14 11.66 8.50
C ASP A 20 8.89 10.77 8.47
N TRP A 21 7.73 11.30 8.84
CA TRP A 21 6.49 10.54 8.85
C TRP A 21 5.89 10.40 7.45
N VAL A 22 5.38 9.21 7.17
CA VAL A 22 4.63 8.91 5.95
C VAL A 22 3.36 9.77 5.92
N HIS A 23 3.06 10.36 4.77
CA HIS A 23 1.85 11.18 4.62
C HIS A 23 0.58 10.31 4.72
N PRO A 24 -0.52 10.80 5.35
CA PRO A 24 -1.76 10.03 5.51
C PRO A 24 -2.29 9.44 4.20
N TRP A 25 -2.15 10.12 3.08
CA TRP A 25 -2.59 9.63 1.78
C TRP A 25 -1.79 8.41 1.30
N GLN A 26 -0.47 8.41 1.47
CA GLN A 26 0.38 7.26 1.15
C GLN A 26 0.04 6.06 2.04
N PHE A 27 -0.19 6.33 3.32
CA PHE A 27 -0.63 5.31 4.26
C PHE A 27 -2.00 4.76 3.88
N GLY A 28 -2.97 5.63 3.54
CA GLY A 28 -4.30 5.23 3.06
C GLY A 28 -4.24 4.32 1.84
N LEU A 29 -3.41 4.65 0.83
CA LEU A 29 -3.21 3.82 -0.35
C LEU A 29 -2.62 2.45 -0.02
N ALA A 30 -1.68 2.38 0.92
CA ALA A 30 -1.12 1.11 1.37
C ALA A 30 -2.16 0.24 2.12
N VAL A 31 -3.03 0.87 2.91
CA VAL A 31 -4.17 0.17 3.53
C VAL A 31 -5.16 -0.31 2.47
N CYS A 32 -5.47 0.50 1.45
CA CYS A 32 -6.29 0.07 0.33
C CYS A 32 -5.67 -1.11 -0.42
N ALA A 33 -4.34 -1.12 -0.61
CA ALA A 33 -3.64 -2.24 -1.22
C ALA A 33 -3.80 -3.55 -0.42
N LEU A 34 -3.83 -3.46 0.91
CA LEU A 34 -4.05 -4.61 1.79
C LEU A 34 -5.50 -5.10 1.75
N LEU A 35 -6.45 -4.19 1.63
CA LEU A 35 -7.89 -4.52 1.63
C LEU A 35 -8.39 -4.95 0.25
N ALA A 36 -7.74 -4.55 -0.84
CA ALA A 36 -8.15 -4.85 -2.20
C ALA A 36 -8.37 -6.35 -2.50
N PRO A 37 -7.52 -7.28 -2.03
CA PRO A 37 -7.72 -8.70 -2.29
C PRO A 37 -8.79 -9.35 -1.40
N VAL A 38 -9.29 -8.68 -0.36
CA VAL A 38 -10.22 -9.28 0.61
C VAL A 38 -11.56 -9.71 -0.01
N PRO A 39 -12.27 -8.84 -0.76
CA PRO A 39 -13.54 -9.24 -1.37
C PRO A 39 -13.40 -10.44 -2.32
N PRO A 40 -12.45 -10.45 -3.29
CA PRO A 40 -12.29 -11.60 -4.16
C PRO A 40 -11.79 -12.85 -3.42
N ALA A 41 -11.01 -12.69 -2.35
CA ALA A 41 -10.55 -13.82 -1.57
C ALA A 41 -11.72 -14.59 -0.92
N PHE A 42 -12.76 -13.89 -0.46
CA PHE A 42 -13.96 -14.56 0.05
C PHE A 42 -14.67 -15.38 -1.02
N VAL A 43 -14.72 -14.88 -2.25
CA VAL A 43 -15.31 -15.62 -3.37
C VAL A 43 -14.47 -16.84 -3.69
N PHE A 44 -13.15 -16.69 -3.80
CA PHE A 44 -12.26 -17.83 -4.10
C PHE A 44 -12.20 -18.86 -2.98
N ALA A 45 -12.33 -18.43 -1.71
CA ALA A 45 -12.35 -19.35 -0.57
C ALA A 45 -13.52 -20.35 -0.62
N THR A 46 -14.60 -20.03 -1.33
CA THR A 46 -15.73 -20.95 -1.52
C THR A 46 -15.45 -22.04 -2.57
N TYR A 47 -14.46 -21.81 -3.43
CA TYR A 47 -14.11 -22.75 -4.51
C TYR A 47 -12.81 -23.53 -4.22
N ILE A 48 -11.92 -22.95 -3.43
CA ILE A 48 -10.61 -23.55 -3.13
C ILE A 48 -10.60 -23.93 -1.65
N GLU A 49 -11.03 -25.16 -1.37
CA GLU A 49 -10.94 -25.72 -0.03
C GLU A 49 -9.50 -26.16 0.24
N GLY A 50 -8.89 -25.62 1.29
CA GLY A 50 -7.60 -26.11 1.78
C GLY A 50 -6.82 -25.11 2.62
N VAL A 51 -6.17 -25.65 3.66
CA VAL A 51 -5.27 -24.89 4.56
C VAL A 51 -4.13 -24.22 3.78
N GLY A 52 -3.68 -24.84 2.68
CA GLY A 52 -2.60 -24.31 1.84
C GLY A 52 -2.93 -22.96 1.22
N TYR A 53 -4.16 -22.77 0.72
CA TYR A 53 -4.60 -21.48 0.18
C TYR A 53 -4.64 -20.40 1.26
N ALA A 54 -5.19 -20.74 2.43
CA ALA A 54 -5.26 -19.78 3.54
C ALA A 54 -3.88 -19.33 4.01
N VAL A 55 -2.91 -20.26 4.09
CA VAL A 55 -1.52 -19.95 4.46
C VAL A 55 -0.87 -19.06 3.39
N LEU A 56 -1.01 -19.40 2.11
CA LEU A 56 -0.47 -18.61 1.01
C LEU A 56 -1.06 -17.21 0.97
N PHE A 57 -2.36 -17.09 1.17
CA PHE A 57 -3.05 -15.81 1.26
C PHE A 57 -2.54 -14.97 2.44
N ALA A 58 -2.42 -15.58 3.64
CA ALA A 58 -1.92 -14.91 4.84
C ALA A 58 -0.48 -14.42 4.67
N VAL A 59 0.41 -15.24 4.08
CA VAL A 59 1.81 -14.85 3.79
C VAL A 59 1.84 -13.69 2.81
N THR A 60 1.04 -13.74 1.75
CA THR A 60 0.99 -12.66 0.76
C THR A 60 0.41 -11.38 1.36
N ALA A 61 -0.64 -11.47 2.17
CA ALA A 61 -1.20 -10.34 2.89
C ALA A 61 -0.18 -9.73 3.88
N ALA A 62 0.61 -10.55 4.56
CA ALA A 62 1.69 -10.08 5.42
C ALA A 62 2.78 -9.34 4.64
N LEU A 63 3.12 -9.79 3.44
CA LEU A 63 4.05 -9.10 2.53
C LEU A 63 3.51 -7.71 2.14
N VAL A 64 2.22 -7.60 1.82
CA VAL A 64 1.56 -6.32 1.50
C VAL A 64 1.49 -5.41 2.73
N ALA A 65 1.29 -5.98 3.94
CA ALA A 65 1.22 -5.24 5.19
C ALA A 65 2.59 -4.76 5.67
N TRP A 66 3.69 -5.38 5.24
CA TRP A 66 5.05 -5.07 5.71
C TRP A 66 5.40 -3.57 5.66
N PRO A 67 5.15 -2.82 4.57
CA PRO A 67 5.44 -1.39 4.52
C PRO A 67 4.72 -0.57 5.60
N LEU A 68 3.53 -1.00 6.05
CA LEU A 68 2.74 -0.28 7.06
C LEU A 68 3.47 -0.18 8.40
N PHE A 69 4.30 -1.16 8.75
CA PHE A 69 5.12 -1.13 9.95
C PHE A 69 6.26 -0.10 9.87
N LEU A 70 6.64 0.28 8.64
CA LEU A 70 7.71 1.26 8.38
C LEU A 70 7.21 2.72 8.31
N ARG A 71 5.96 2.99 8.75
CA ARG A 71 5.33 4.32 8.68
C ARG A 71 6.13 5.45 9.32
N HIS A 72 6.99 5.12 10.28
CA HIS A 72 7.84 6.09 10.99
C HIS A 72 9.13 6.44 10.23
N ARG A 73 9.46 5.68 9.16
CA ARG A 73 10.65 5.86 8.34
C ARG A 73 10.24 5.97 6.88
N ARG A 74 9.95 7.19 6.43
CA ARG A 74 9.44 7.46 5.09
C ARG A 74 10.29 6.82 3.97
N ALA A 75 11.61 6.96 4.02
CA ALA A 75 12.48 6.38 2.99
C ALA A 75 12.40 4.85 2.95
N ALA A 76 12.29 4.20 4.12
CA ALA A 76 12.11 2.76 4.22
C ALA A 76 10.72 2.34 3.71
N PHE A 77 9.66 3.09 4.05
CA PHE A 77 8.31 2.85 3.56
C PHE A 77 8.24 2.90 2.02
N VAL A 78 8.77 3.96 1.40
CA VAL A 78 8.77 4.13 -0.06
C VAL A 78 9.52 2.98 -0.75
N ARG A 79 10.71 2.63 -0.25
CA ARG A 79 11.49 1.50 -0.79
C ARG A 79 10.76 0.18 -0.61
N ALA A 80 10.22 -0.08 0.57
CA ALA A 80 9.47 -1.31 0.87
C ALA A 80 8.21 -1.42 0.00
N SER A 81 7.47 -0.33 -0.22
CA SER A 81 6.30 -0.32 -1.09
C SER A 81 6.66 -0.54 -2.56
N ALA A 82 7.75 0.09 -3.05
CA ALA A 82 8.19 -0.07 -4.43
C ALA A 82 8.69 -1.50 -4.71
N ILE A 83 9.59 -2.01 -3.85
CA ILE A 83 10.14 -3.36 -3.97
C ILE A 83 9.05 -4.41 -3.70
N GLY A 84 8.24 -4.21 -2.67
CA GLY A 84 7.12 -5.08 -2.33
C GLY A 84 6.12 -5.19 -3.49
N GLY A 85 5.80 -4.08 -4.15
CA GLY A 85 4.95 -4.07 -5.34
C GLY A 85 5.54 -4.88 -6.49
N LEU A 86 6.86 -4.78 -6.72
CA LEU A 86 7.53 -5.57 -7.75
C LEU A 86 7.52 -7.08 -7.43
N VAL A 87 7.89 -7.43 -6.20
CA VAL A 87 7.86 -8.83 -5.73
C VAL A 87 6.45 -9.39 -5.80
N LEU A 88 5.46 -8.60 -5.37
CA LEU A 88 4.05 -8.99 -5.41
C LEU A 88 3.55 -9.20 -6.84
N MET A 89 3.99 -8.39 -7.80
CA MET A 89 3.65 -8.55 -9.20
C MET A 89 4.14 -9.91 -9.74
N MET A 90 5.41 -10.23 -9.51
CA MET A 90 5.99 -11.50 -9.91
C MET A 90 5.32 -12.69 -9.22
N TRP A 91 5.06 -12.54 -7.92
CA TRP A 91 4.41 -13.56 -7.10
C TRP A 91 2.96 -13.81 -7.53
N SER A 92 2.18 -12.74 -7.76
CA SER A 92 0.79 -12.85 -8.22
C SER A 92 0.70 -13.44 -9.61
N TYR A 93 1.64 -13.10 -10.50
CA TYR A 93 1.71 -13.68 -11.84
C TYR A 93 1.99 -15.18 -11.78
N ALA A 94 3.01 -15.60 -11.02
CA ALA A 94 3.37 -17.02 -10.86
C ALA A 94 2.25 -17.81 -10.17
N GLY A 95 1.55 -17.21 -9.20
CA GLY A 95 0.48 -17.84 -8.44
C GLY A 95 -0.93 -17.64 -9.01
N SER A 96 -1.07 -17.03 -10.21
CA SER A 96 -2.40 -16.71 -10.78
C SER A 96 -3.27 -17.96 -10.95
N LEU A 97 -2.71 -19.08 -11.35
CA LEU A 97 -3.41 -20.37 -11.46
C LEU A 97 -3.86 -20.93 -10.11
N GLY A 98 -3.22 -20.52 -9.01
CA GLY A 98 -3.57 -20.92 -7.64
C GLY A 98 -4.46 -19.88 -6.91
N GLY A 99 -5.08 -18.95 -7.61
CA GLY A 99 -5.96 -17.93 -7.00
C GLY A 99 -5.24 -16.71 -6.42
N LEU A 100 -3.91 -16.62 -6.49
CA LEU A 100 -3.15 -15.45 -6.01
C LEU A 100 -3.25 -14.23 -6.95
N GLY A 101 -3.86 -14.37 -8.12
CA GLY A 101 -4.15 -13.29 -9.04
C GLY A 101 -4.97 -12.15 -8.41
N VAL A 102 -5.70 -12.42 -7.34
CA VAL A 102 -6.45 -11.41 -6.58
C VAL A 102 -5.56 -10.28 -6.03
N PHE A 103 -4.28 -10.58 -5.77
CA PHE A 103 -3.31 -9.59 -5.30
C PHE A 103 -2.75 -8.69 -6.42
N PHE A 104 -3.04 -8.99 -7.67
CA PHE A 104 -2.55 -8.18 -8.80
C PHE A 104 -3.00 -6.72 -8.70
N LEU A 105 -4.15 -6.49 -8.09
CA LEU A 105 -4.68 -5.16 -7.81
C LEU A 105 -3.95 -4.39 -6.72
N SER A 106 -3.35 -5.11 -5.78
CA SER A 106 -2.54 -4.49 -4.72
C SER A 106 -1.25 -3.88 -5.28
N VAL A 107 -0.76 -4.37 -6.44
CA VAL A 107 0.48 -3.88 -7.07
C VAL A 107 0.40 -2.39 -7.44
N PRO A 108 -0.57 -1.93 -8.26
CA PRO A 108 -0.66 -0.51 -8.61
C PRO A 108 -0.90 0.37 -7.38
N LEU A 109 -1.68 -0.11 -6.40
CA LEU A 109 -1.93 0.64 -5.16
C LEU A 109 -0.66 0.80 -4.32
N MET A 110 0.19 -0.22 -4.24
CA MET A 110 1.48 -0.12 -3.56
C MET A 110 2.44 0.84 -4.28
N TRP A 111 2.47 0.85 -5.59
CA TRP A 111 3.27 1.80 -6.35
C TRP A 111 2.73 3.22 -6.21
N LEU A 112 1.42 3.40 -6.26
CA LEU A 112 0.79 4.70 -5.98
C LEU A 112 1.14 5.18 -4.56
N ALA A 113 1.12 4.30 -3.56
CA ALA A 113 1.54 4.63 -2.20
C ALA A 113 3.02 5.05 -2.12
N ALA A 114 3.90 4.43 -2.93
CA ALA A 114 5.31 4.79 -2.98
C ALA A 114 5.56 6.17 -3.62
N PHE A 115 4.81 6.51 -4.68
CA PHE A 115 5.06 7.70 -5.51
C PHE A 115 4.16 8.90 -5.17
N ALA A 116 3.00 8.69 -4.53
CA ALA A 116 2.06 9.76 -4.16
C ALA A 116 2.57 10.60 -3.00
N ASP A 117 3.57 11.46 -3.26
CA ASP A 117 4.14 12.38 -2.28
C ASP A 117 3.57 13.79 -2.44
N PRO A 118 2.57 14.19 -1.64
CA PRO A 118 1.94 15.50 -1.77
C PRO A 118 2.86 16.66 -1.34
N ARG A 119 3.94 16.37 -0.61
CA ARG A 119 4.91 17.40 -0.19
C ARG A 119 5.78 17.88 -1.34
N ARG A 120 6.05 17.02 -2.32
CA ARG A 120 6.87 17.35 -3.49
C ARG A 120 6.02 17.79 -4.69
N ARG A 121 4.88 17.13 -4.89
CA ARG A 121 4.01 17.35 -6.04
C ARG A 121 2.54 17.15 -5.63
N PRO A 122 1.85 18.19 -5.12
CA PRO A 122 0.51 18.03 -4.55
C PRO A 122 -0.53 17.61 -5.58
N VAL A 123 -0.48 18.15 -6.81
CA VAL A 123 -1.45 17.81 -7.86
C VAL A 123 -1.33 16.36 -8.33
N PRO A 124 -0.14 15.86 -8.73
CA PRO A 124 0.01 14.45 -9.09
C PRO A 124 -0.34 13.50 -7.94
N ALA A 125 0.00 13.86 -6.69
CA ALA A 125 -0.32 13.04 -5.54
C ALA A 125 -1.85 12.94 -5.32
N ALA A 126 -2.58 14.03 -5.49
CA ALA A 126 -4.05 14.02 -5.41
C ALA A 126 -4.68 13.17 -6.52
N VAL A 127 -4.19 13.29 -7.76
CA VAL A 127 -4.64 12.46 -8.88
C VAL A 127 -4.36 10.98 -8.62
N MET A 128 -3.15 10.64 -8.17
CA MET A 128 -2.77 9.26 -7.85
C MET A 128 -3.63 8.68 -6.72
N THR A 129 -3.88 9.45 -5.67
CA THR A 129 -4.74 9.01 -4.56
C THR A 129 -6.17 8.84 -5.01
N GLY A 130 -6.69 9.79 -5.80
CA GLY A 130 -8.04 9.72 -6.39
C GLY A 130 -8.21 8.53 -7.32
N SER A 131 -7.22 8.24 -8.18
CA SER A 131 -7.25 7.06 -9.05
C SER A 131 -7.22 5.75 -8.29
N GLY A 132 -6.44 5.67 -7.20
CA GLY A 132 -6.42 4.51 -6.32
C GLY A 132 -7.76 4.29 -5.60
N ALA A 133 -8.36 5.37 -5.09
CA ALA A 133 -9.68 5.31 -4.47
C ALA A 133 -10.76 4.92 -5.50
N LEU A 134 -10.73 5.49 -6.70
CA LEU A 134 -11.65 5.14 -7.79
C LEU A 134 -11.52 3.67 -8.19
N LEU A 135 -10.30 3.15 -8.27
CA LEU A 135 -10.04 1.74 -8.54
C LEU A 135 -10.70 0.85 -7.49
N MET A 136 -10.55 1.19 -6.20
CA MET A 136 -11.17 0.45 -5.10
C MET A 136 -12.69 0.48 -5.16
N VAL A 137 -13.28 1.65 -5.44
CA VAL A 137 -14.74 1.80 -5.58
C VAL A 137 -15.24 1.01 -6.79
N ALA A 138 -14.58 1.14 -7.94
CA ALA A 138 -14.94 0.40 -9.15
C ALA A 138 -14.93 -1.11 -8.91
N MET A 139 -13.95 -1.61 -8.17
CA MET A 139 -13.87 -3.01 -7.82
C MET A 139 -14.96 -3.47 -6.86
N ALA A 140 -15.33 -2.62 -5.91
CA ALA A 140 -16.41 -2.94 -4.96
C ALA A 140 -17.79 -2.88 -5.61
N THR A 141 -17.98 -2.06 -6.65
CA THR A 141 -19.30 -1.74 -7.23
C THR A 141 -19.61 -2.47 -8.53
N VAL A 142 -18.61 -3.03 -9.23
CA VAL A 142 -18.87 -3.76 -10.48
C VAL A 142 -19.23 -5.21 -10.18
N PRO A 143 -20.54 -5.56 -10.18
CA PRO A 143 -20.98 -6.94 -9.98
C PRO A 143 -20.49 -7.78 -11.15
N GLY A 144 -19.82 -8.89 -10.87
CA GLY A 144 -19.37 -9.80 -11.93
C GLY A 144 -17.97 -9.54 -12.48
N PHE A 145 -17.25 -8.51 -12.02
CA PHE A 145 -15.85 -8.36 -12.37
C PHE A 145 -15.04 -9.61 -11.96
N TRP A 146 -15.38 -10.17 -10.79
CA TRP A 146 -14.70 -11.34 -10.21
C TRP A 146 -15.10 -12.68 -10.84
N TRP A 147 -16.20 -12.72 -11.60
CA TRP A 147 -16.74 -13.94 -12.22
C TRP A 147 -16.27 -14.14 -13.66
N ARG A 148 -15.55 -13.15 -14.22
CA ARG A 148 -15.11 -13.17 -15.62
C ARG A 148 -13.60 -13.36 -15.79
N VAL A 149 -12.87 -13.47 -14.71
CA VAL A 149 -11.45 -13.77 -14.66
C VAL A 149 -11.26 -15.18 -14.12
#